data_9b9dbcaf4a8beb778b34b2a903173b91
#
_entry.id   9b9dbcaf4a8beb778b34b2a903173b91
#
_cell.length_a   1.000
_cell.length_b   1.000
_cell.length_c   1.000
_cell.angle_alpha   90.00
_cell.angle_beta   90.00
_cell.angle_gamma   90.00
#
_symmetry.space_group_name_H-M   'P 1'
#
loop_
_entity.id
_entity.type
_entity.pdbx_description
1 polymer ?
#
loop_
_entity_poly.entity_id
_entity_poly.type
_entity_poly.pdbx_seq_one_letter_code
_entity_poly.pdbx_strand_id
1 'polypeptide(L)'
;MLSREKKSNNLIQFIITVIAAGVIFPLLYLRQNFEVSILDSFKIELSQLSYCYSLLGIIFAITYLPSGWLADKFSCRKLIILSLSLTALIGAWFSFIPSYTSLIIIFCSWGLTTGLTFWSAHLKIVAMLAGKEQQGRFFGSLDGGRGLVEALLATLAVSMFAVVMSKTSQDFTQSLKAVIYIYIIAIVMIIPLVFIFLDEHDSKLDKNKTKDKHVLKKDLLEILRNKNIWLCTICIICGYQLFWATYSFSGYLQNHLGFGAVTVASITVAKLWMRPLGAISAGFIGDYFDTTKLLAILMVLASIALASLPFTSAFGFSVVISIVLIIGLLTYGVRGIYWATLEKCSVDNKTKGLAIGFISMIAYLPDIYLPIYRSWLLTIFSESAGYSTYYISISIVGAFGTLAAMRLAKSQ
;
A
#
# COMPACT_ATOMS: atom_id res chain seq x y z
N MET A 1 -15.30 -10.59 -35.19
CA MET A 1 -16.20 -10.03 -34.17
C MET A 1 -15.92 -10.60 -32.75
N LEU A 2 -16.02 -11.91 -32.58
CA LEU A 2 -15.80 -12.58 -31.26
C LEU A 2 -14.48 -12.22 -30.53
N SER A 3 -13.37 -12.02 -31.27
CA SER A 3 -12.08 -11.64 -30.64
C SER A 3 -12.06 -10.19 -30.12
N ARG A 4 -12.83 -9.30 -30.73
CA ARG A 4 -12.92 -7.87 -30.35
C ARG A 4 -13.82 -7.69 -29.12
N GLU A 5 -14.93 -8.43 -29.05
CA GLU A 5 -15.84 -8.44 -27.89
C GLU A 5 -15.15 -9.03 -26.65
N LYS A 6 -14.42 -10.15 -26.80
CA LYS A 6 -13.67 -10.75 -25.70
C LYS A 6 -12.56 -9.83 -25.17
N LYS A 7 -11.88 -9.10 -26.08
CA LYS A 7 -10.85 -8.13 -25.69
C LYS A 7 -11.43 -6.91 -24.98
N SER A 8 -12.63 -6.45 -25.40
CA SER A 8 -13.36 -5.37 -24.74
C SER A 8 -13.81 -5.78 -23.33
N ASN A 9 -14.33 -6.99 -23.17
CA ASN A 9 -14.75 -7.51 -21.87
C ASN A 9 -13.57 -7.65 -20.89
N ASN A 10 -12.41 -8.13 -21.35
CA ASN A 10 -11.20 -8.23 -20.53
C ASN A 10 -10.72 -6.85 -20.03
N LEU A 11 -10.81 -5.81 -20.87
CA LEU A 11 -10.43 -4.45 -20.47
C LEU A 11 -11.36 -3.90 -19.40
N ILE A 12 -12.67 -4.11 -19.53
CA ILE A 12 -13.66 -3.69 -18.55
C ILE A 12 -13.41 -4.40 -17.21
N GLN A 13 -13.21 -5.72 -17.22
CA GLN A 13 -12.88 -6.48 -16.02
C GLN A 13 -11.60 -5.98 -15.34
N PHE A 14 -10.59 -5.65 -16.13
CA PHE A 14 -9.35 -5.07 -15.60
C PHE A 14 -9.60 -3.73 -14.93
N ILE A 15 -10.30 -2.81 -15.60
CA ILE A 15 -10.62 -1.47 -15.04
C ILE A 15 -11.42 -1.59 -13.74
N ILE A 16 -12.45 -2.45 -13.70
CA ILE A 16 -13.26 -2.67 -12.49
C ILE A 16 -12.39 -3.23 -11.35
N THR A 17 -11.49 -4.17 -11.66
CA THR A 17 -10.55 -4.72 -10.65
C THR A 17 -9.61 -3.65 -10.12
N VAL A 18 -9.11 -2.76 -10.98
CA VAL A 18 -8.25 -1.61 -10.60
C VAL A 18 -9.01 -0.65 -9.69
N ILE A 19 -10.25 -0.29 -10.07
CA ILE A 19 -11.08 0.62 -9.25
C ILE A 19 -11.38 -0.03 -7.90
N ALA A 20 -11.79 -1.31 -7.86
CA ALA A 20 -12.05 -2.04 -6.62
C ALA A 20 -10.82 -2.04 -5.69
N ALA A 21 -9.62 -2.26 -6.26
CA ALA A 21 -8.37 -2.22 -5.51
C ALA A 21 -7.97 -0.80 -5.06
N GLY A 22 -8.40 0.23 -5.78
CA GLY A 22 -8.16 1.64 -5.43
C GLY A 22 -9.10 2.17 -4.36
N VAL A 23 -10.35 1.68 -4.26
CA VAL A 23 -11.35 2.19 -3.29
C VAL A 23 -11.28 1.50 -1.92
N ILE A 24 -10.80 0.23 -1.85
CA ILE A 24 -10.92 -0.56 -0.63
C ILE A 24 -9.94 -0.14 0.48
N PHE A 25 -8.70 0.22 0.12
CA PHE A 25 -7.63 0.48 1.09
C PHE A 25 -7.61 1.89 1.70
N PRO A 26 -8.03 2.98 1.02
CA PRO A 26 -7.95 4.33 1.58
C PRO A 26 -8.65 4.49 2.93
N LEU A 27 -9.79 3.81 3.15
CA LEU A 27 -10.51 3.84 4.42
C LEU A 27 -9.66 3.25 5.57
N LEU A 28 -8.89 2.20 5.31
CA LEU A 28 -8.01 1.57 6.30
C LEU A 28 -6.81 2.46 6.64
N TYR A 29 -6.34 3.24 5.67
CA TYR A 29 -5.14 4.06 5.80
C TYR A 29 -5.43 5.56 5.91
N LEU A 30 -6.59 5.94 6.47
CA LEU A 30 -7.00 7.34 6.69
C LEU A 30 -5.95 8.18 7.43
N ARG A 31 -5.14 7.56 8.32
CA ARG A 31 -4.06 8.25 9.04
C ARG A 31 -3.07 8.96 8.12
N GLN A 32 -2.94 8.50 6.88
CA GLN A 32 -2.04 9.11 5.90
C GLN A 32 -2.32 10.59 5.68
N ASN A 33 -3.61 10.99 5.75
CA ASN A 33 -4.07 12.34 5.48
C ASN A 33 -4.68 13.02 6.71
N PHE A 34 -5.23 12.24 7.67
CA PHE A 34 -6.06 12.74 8.75
C PHE A 34 -5.64 12.18 10.13
N GLU A 35 -4.34 11.92 10.37
CA GLU A 35 -3.87 11.30 11.61
C GLU A 35 -4.32 12.05 12.85
N VAL A 36 -4.07 13.37 12.92
CA VAL A 36 -4.43 14.18 14.11
C VAL A 36 -5.94 14.26 14.28
N SER A 37 -6.69 14.34 13.17
CA SER A 37 -8.16 14.33 13.23
C SER A 37 -8.71 13.02 13.78
N ILE A 38 -8.06 11.89 13.48
CA ILE A 38 -8.41 10.57 14.06
C ILE A 38 -8.12 10.58 15.57
N LEU A 39 -6.91 11.01 15.99
CA LEU A 39 -6.53 11.04 17.40
C LEU A 39 -7.51 11.90 18.22
N ASP A 40 -7.83 13.09 17.70
CA ASP A 40 -8.76 14.00 18.37
C ASP A 40 -10.19 13.45 18.41
N SER A 41 -10.72 12.94 17.28
CA SER A 41 -12.10 12.45 17.20
C SER A 41 -12.35 11.22 18.09
N PHE A 42 -11.40 10.28 18.11
CA PHE A 42 -11.52 9.06 18.92
C PHE A 42 -11.02 9.22 20.34
N LYS A 43 -10.43 10.37 20.68
CA LYS A 43 -9.81 10.64 22.00
C LYS A 43 -8.80 9.56 22.40
N ILE A 44 -7.93 9.21 21.45
CA ILE A 44 -6.88 8.20 21.63
C ILE A 44 -5.50 8.81 21.42
N GLU A 45 -4.50 8.15 22.00
CA GLU A 45 -3.09 8.52 21.80
C GLU A 45 -2.52 7.90 20.51
N LEU A 46 -1.41 8.47 20.04
CA LEU A 46 -0.66 7.95 18.90
C LEU A 46 -0.20 6.51 19.10
N SER A 47 0.17 6.13 20.33
CA SER A 47 0.52 4.77 20.75
C SER A 47 -0.61 3.78 20.46
N GLN A 48 -1.83 4.14 20.83
CA GLN A 48 -3.03 3.32 20.65
C GLN A 48 -3.39 3.16 19.17
N LEU A 49 -3.33 4.25 18.39
CA LEU A 49 -3.53 4.18 16.94
C LEU A 49 -2.45 3.34 16.26
N SER A 50 -1.19 3.51 16.67
CA SER A 50 -0.06 2.76 16.15
C SER A 50 -0.19 1.26 16.43
N TYR A 51 -0.69 0.89 17.61
CA TYR A 51 -0.99 -0.50 17.95
C TYR A 51 -2.07 -1.10 17.04
N CYS A 52 -3.15 -0.36 16.76
CA CYS A 52 -4.18 -0.81 15.81
C CYS A 52 -3.60 -1.10 14.41
N TYR A 53 -2.73 -0.21 13.88
CA TYR A 53 -2.07 -0.44 12.60
C TYR A 53 -1.09 -1.62 12.61
N SER A 54 -0.40 -1.84 13.72
CA SER A 54 0.49 -3.00 13.87
C SER A 54 -0.30 -4.31 13.90
N LEU A 55 -1.45 -4.34 14.55
CA LEU A 55 -2.37 -5.48 14.51
C LEU A 55 -2.89 -5.74 13.09
N LEU A 56 -3.27 -4.69 12.35
CA LEU A 56 -3.65 -4.80 10.93
C LEU A 56 -2.54 -5.47 10.13
N GLY A 57 -1.28 -5.02 10.31
CA GLY A 57 -0.10 -5.61 9.65
C GLY A 57 0.15 -7.07 10.02
N ILE A 58 -0.02 -7.44 11.27
CA ILE A 58 0.07 -8.84 11.74
C ILE A 58 -0.98 -9.71 11.05
N ILE A 59 -2.23 -9.24 11.01
CA ILE A 59 -3.32 -9.98 10.35
C ILE A 59 -3.04 -10.12 8.85
N PHE A 60 -2.52 -9.09 8.18
CA PHE A 60 -2.08 -9.20 6.79
C PHE A 60 -1.01 -10.26 6.61
N ALA A 61 0.05 -10.24 7.41
CA ALA A 61 1.15 -11.21 7.32
C ALA A 61 0.64 -12.66 7.46
N ILE A 62 -0.30 -12.90 8.38
CA ILE A 62 -0.90 -14.22 8.62
C ILE A 62 -1.84 -14.63 7.47
N THR A 63 -2.56 -13.68 6.87
CA THR A 63 -3.61 -13.96 5.88
C THR A 63 -3.10 -14.06 4.44
N TYR A 64 -1.92 -13.55 4.11
CA TYR A 64 -1.40 -13.57 2.72
C TYR A 64 -1.27 -14.98 2.13
N LEU A 65 -0.75 -15.96 2.89
CA LEU A 65 -0.65 -17.33 2.42
C LEU A 65 -2.03 -18.01 2.29
N PRO A 66 -2.93 -17.99 3.30
CA PRO A 66 -4.29 -18.52 3.17
C PRO A 66 -5.13 -17.87 2.07
N SER A 67 -4.92 -16.59 1.80
CA SER A 67 -5.63 -15.84 0.75
C SER A 67 -5.44 -16.47 -0.64
N GLY A 68 -4.22 -16.93 -0.96
CA GLY A 68 -3.93 -17.62 -2.21
C GLY A 68 -4.76 -18.91 -2.36
N TRP A 69 -4.77 -19.74 -1.31
CA TRP A 69 -5.57 -20.95 -1.29
C TRP A 69 -7.08 -20.68 -1.42
N LEU A 70 -7.56 -19.61 -0.77
CA LEU A 70 -8.97 -19.21 -0.85
C LEU A 70 -9.34 -18.79 -2.28
N ALA A 71 -8.49 -17.99 -2.92
CA ALA A 71 -8.67 -17.56 -4.30
C ALA A 71 -8.62 -18.72 -5.31
N ASP A 72 -7.96 -19.83 -4.98
CA ASP A 72 -7.95 -21.04 -5.80
C ASP A 72 -9.20 -21.91 -5.63
N LYS A 73 -9.84 -21.88 -4.46
CA LYS A 73 -11.04 -22.68 -4.17
C LYS A 73 -12.35 -21.97 -4.50
N PHE A 74 -12.40 -20.67 -4.35
CA PHE A 74 -13.62 -19.87 -4.50
C PHE A 74 -13.51 -18.93 -5.68
N SER A 75 -14.67 -18.53 -6.23
CA SER A 75 -14.74 -17.50 -7.28
C SER A 75 -14.15 -16.18 -6.78
N CYS A 76 -13.17 -15.65 -7.53
CA CYS A 76 -12.54 -14.36 -7.20
C CYS A 76 -13.57 -13.23 -7.14
N ARG A 77 -14.61 -13.25 -8.00
CA ARG A 77 -15.72 -12.29 -7.96
C ARG A 77 -16.44 -12.32 -6.62
N LYS A 78 -16.81 -13.50 -6.11
CA LYS A 78 -17.49 -13.66 -4.81
C LYS A 78 -16.62 -13.19 -3.65
N LEU A 79 -15.33 -13.51 -3.68
CA LEU A 79 -14.37 -13.07 -2.66
C LEU A 79 -14.20 -11.55 -2.62
N ILE A 80 -14.12 -10.90 -3.79
CA ILE A 80 -14.02 -9.43 -3.88
C ILE A 80 -15.30 -8.78 -3.38
N ILE A 81 -16.49 -9.25 -3.79
CA ILE A 81 -17.77 -8.73 -3.30
C ILE A 81 -17.87 -8.87 -1.79
N LEU A 82 -17.55 -10.04 -1.25
CA LEU A 82 -17.57 -10.29 0.20
C LEU A 82 -16.64 -9.31 0.93
N SER A 83 -15.41 -9.14 0.41
CA SER A 83 -14.43 -8.22 0.99
C SER A 83 -14.92 -6.77 1.01
N LEU A 84 -15.40 -6.27 -0.14
CA LEU A 84 -15.91 -4.90 -0.26
C LEU A 84 -17.10 -4.69 0.68
N SER A 85 -18.06 -5.64 0.71
CA SER A 85 -19.25 -5.54 1.57
C SER A 85 -18.90 -5.51 3.05
N LEU A 86 -18.05 -6.43 3.51
CA LEU A 86 -17.62 -6.47 4.90
C LEU A 86 -16.77 -5.23 5.27
N THR A 87 -15.89 -4.78 4.36
CA THR A 87 -15.07 -3.58 4.60
C THR A 87 -15.96 -2.33 4.74
N ALA A 88 -17.01 -2.19 3.94
CA ALA A 88 -17.97 -1.09 4.05
C ALA A 88 -18.79 -1.16 5.35
N LEU A 89 -19.25 -2.35 5.75
CA LEU A 89 -19.98 -2.55 7.02
C LEU A 89 -19.11 -2.21 8.23
N ILE A 90 -17.86 -2.66 8.25
CA ILE A 90 -16.90 -2.31 9.30
C ILE A 90 -16.61 -0.80 9.27
N GLY A 91 -16.52 -0.19 8.07
CA GLY A 91 -16.39 1.25 7.90
C GLY A 91 -17.59 2.03 8.46
N ALA A 92 -18.80 1.51 8.28
CA ALA A 92 -20.01 2.09 8.90
C ALA A 92 -19.91 2.03 10.44
N TRP A 93 -19.43 0.91 11.00
CA TRP A 93 -19.16 0.86 12.44
C TRP A 93 -18.11 1.88 12.88
N PHE A 94 -17.01 2.01 12.13
CA PHE A 94 -15.96 2.99 12.39
C PHE A 94 -16.49 4.44 12.39
N SER A 95 -17.50 4.76 11.55
CA SER A 95 -18.08 6.11 11.46
C SER A 95 -18.83 6.56 12.73
N PHE A 96 -19.23 5.63 13.60
CA PHE A 96 -19.86 5.96 14.88
C PHE A 96 -18.87 6.46 15.94
N ILE A 97 -17.55 6.51 15.62
CA ILE A 97 -16.48 6.89 16.54
C ILE A 97 -16.54 6.03 17.81
N PRO A 98 -16.41 4.71 17.68
CA PRO A 98 -16.56 3.80 18.81
C PRO A 98 -15.33 3.83 19.73
N SER A 99 -15.41 3.10 20.86
CA SER A 99 -14.34 3.01 21.86
C SER A 99 -13.04 2.40 21.28
N TYR A 100 -11.92 2.59 21.99
CA TYR A 100 -10.62 2.04 21.61
C TYR A 100 -10.63 0.51 21.44
N THR A 101 -11.32 -0.22 22.33
CA THR A 101 -11.47 -1.69 22.17
C THR A 101 -12.17 -2.06 20.86
N SER A 102 -13.19 -1.31 20.48
CA SER A 102 -13.87 -1.50 19.19
C SER A 102 -12.94 -1.18 18.01
N LEU A 103 -12.06 -0.18 18.14
CA LEU A 103 -11.06 0.12 17.11
C LEU A 103 -10.13 -1.06 16.86
N ILE A 104 -9.64 -1.73 17.90
CA ILE A 104 -8.83 -2.94 17.79
C ILE A 104 -9.56 -4.00 16.96
N ILE A 105 -10.84 -4.25 17.28
CA ILE A 105 -11.65 -5.24 16.55
C ILE A 105 -11.85 -4.81 15.09
N ILE A 106 -12.12 -3.53 14.83
CA ILE A 106 -12.28 -2.97 13.50
C ILE A 106 -11.01 -3.18 12.65
N PHE A 107 -9.84 -2.84 13.18
CA PHE A 107 -8.59 -2.98 12.46
C PHE A 107 -8.22 -4.45 12.19
N CYS A 108 -8.43 -5.33 13.17
CA CYS A 108 -8.28 -6.78 12.96
C CYS A 108 -9.25 -7.31 11.89
N SER A 109 -10.50 -6.87 11.94
CA SER A 109 -11.54 -7.29 10.98
C SER A 109 -11.23 -6.78 9.57
N TRP A 110 -10.76 -5.53 9.42
CA TRP A 110 -10.29 -5.01 8.13
C TRP A 110 -9.10 -5.81 7.60
N GLY A 111 -8.15 -6.19 8.47
CA GLY A 111 -7.05 -7.07 8.10
C GLY A 111 -7.51 -8.41 7.54
N LEU A 112 -8.50 -9.04 8.19
CA LEU A 112 -9.09 -10.28 7.72
C LEU A 112 -9.82 -10.10 6.38
N THR A 113 -10.70 -9.11 6.28
CA THR A 113 -11.52 -8.93 5.08
C THR A 113 -10.69 -8.58 3.86
N THR A 114 -9.71 -7.68 3.99
CA THR A 114 -8.92 -7.23 2.86
C THR A 114 -7.71 -8.13 2.60
N GLY A 115 -7.04 -8.63 3.62
CA GLY A 115 -5.90 -9.55 3.48
C GLY A 115 -6.32 -10.93 3.00
N LEU A 116 -7.35 -11.53 3.62
CA LEU A 116 -7.73 -12.91 3.34
C LEU A 116 -8.57 -13.06 2.07
N THR A 117 -9.55 -12.17 1.85
CA THR A 117 -10.51 -12.36 0.75
C THR A 117 -10.25 -11.49 -0.47
N PHE A 118 -9.61 -10.31 -0.31
CA PHE A 118 -9.37 -9.41 -1.43
C PHE A 118 -8.01 -9.62 -2.09
N TRP A 119 -6.93 -9.73 -1.28
CA TRP A 119 -5.55 -9.62 -1.76
C TRP A 119 -5.21 -10.56 -2.92
N SER A 120 -5.34 -11.86 -2.72
CA SER A 120 -5.00 -12.83 -3.77
C SER A 120 -6.04 -12.88 -4.88
N ALA A 121 -7.31 -12.61 -4.58
CA ALA A 121 -8.38 -12.66 -5.57
C ALA A 121 -8.21 -11.62 -6.68
N HIS A 122 -7.94 -10.34 -6.32
CA HIS A 122 -7.75 -9.31 -7.34
C HIS A 122 -6.46 -9.50 -8.14
N LEU A 123 -5.36 -9.94 -7.50
CA LEU A 123 -4.11 -10.25 -8.20
C LEU A 123 -4.27 -11.41 -9.18
N LYS A 124 -5.05 -12.44 -8.80
CA LYS A 124 -5.34 -13.58 -9.68
C LYS A 124 -6.14 -13.17 -10.90
N ILE A 125 -7.16 -12.31 -10.76
CA ILE A 125 -7.91 -11.79 -11.92
C ILE A 125 -6.95 -11.05 -12.85
N VAL A 126 -6.12 -10.16 -12.35
CA VAL A 126 -5.16 -9.41 -13.16
C VAL A 126 -4.18 -10.34 -13.88
N ALA A 127 -3.66 -11.35 -13.19
CA ALA A 127 -2.76 -12.34 -13.79
C ALA A 127 -3.43 -13.16 -14.91
N MET A 128 -4.72 -13.51 -14.75
CA MET A 128 -5.48 -14.22 -15.77
C MET A 128 -5.78 -13.34 -17.00
N LEU A 129 -6.09 -12.06 -16.79
CA LEU A 129 -6.37 -11.12 -17.86
C LEU A 129 -5.11 -10.73 -18.65
N ALA A 130 -3.96 -10.67 -18.01
CA ALA A 130 -2.68 -10.26 -18.58
C ALA A 130 -2.10 -11.28 -19.58
N GLY A 131 -2.44 -12.57 -19.43
CA GLY A 131 -1.73 -13.63 -20.17
C GLY A 131 -0.24 -13.73 -19.76
N LYS A 132 0.52 -14.57 -20.48
CA LYS A 132 1.92 -14.87 -20.11
C LYS A 132 2.90 -13.74 -20.46
N GLU A 133 2.64 -12.99 -21.53
CA GLU A 133 3.61 -12.01 -22.10
C GLU A 133 3.42 -10.57 -21.62
N GLN A 134 2.29 -10.25 -20.96
CA GLN A 134 1.94 -8.88 -20.59
C GLN A 134 1.80 -8.66 -19.08
N GLN A 135 2.29 -9.57 -18.29
CA GLN A 135 2.17 -9.54 -16.81
C GLN A 135 2.72 -8.24 -16.22
N GLY A 136 3.92 -7.82 -16.63
CA GLY A 136 4.55 -6.59 -16.14
C GLY A 136 3.71 -5.35 -16.39
N ARG A 137 3.19 -5.19 -17.61
CA ARG A 137 2.33 -4.05 -17.98
C ARG A 137 1.02 -4.03 -17.20
N PHE A 138 0.38 -5.18 -17.02
CA PHE A 138 -0.89 -5.27 -16.30
C PHE A 138 -0.71 -5.00 -14.81
N PHE A 139 0.32 -5.55 -14.16
CA PHE A 139 0.59 -5.26 -12.75
C PHE A 139 1.05 -3.82 -12.52
N GLY A 140 1.87 -3.26 -13.41
CA GLY A 140 2.24 -1.85 -13.39
C GLY A 140 1.03 -0.92 -13.57
N SER A 141 0.13 -1.26 -14.52
CA SER A 141 -1.13 -0.53 -14.74
C SER A 141 -2.10 -0.69 -13.56
N LEU A 142 -2.10 -1.84 -12.88
CA LEU A 142 -2.86 -2.03 -11.65
C LEU A 142 -2.39 -1.07 -10.56
N ASP A 143 -1.08 -1.00 -10.29
CA ASP A 143 -0.56 -0.14 -9.21
C ASP A 143 -0.71 1.36 -9.54
N GLY A 144 -0.42 1.76 -10.78
CA GLY A 144 -0.64 3.13 -11.25
C GLY A 144 -2.11 3.53 -11.23
N GLY A 145 -3.00 2.67 -11.71
CA GLY A 145 -4.45 2.90 -11.71
C GLY A 145 -5.03 2.96 -10.29
N ARG A 146 -4.59 2.08 -9.39
CA ARG A 146 -4.91 2.20 -7.95
C ARG A 146 -4.52 3.56 -7.40
N GLY A 147 -3.28 3.99 -7.69
CA GLY A 147 -2.78 5.28 -7.24
C GLY A 147 -3.62 6.44 -7.73
N LEU A 148 -4.08 6.38 -8.99
CA LEU A 148 -4.99 7.39 -9.55
C LEU A 148 -6.34 7.41 -8.82
N VAL A 149 -6.97 6.25 -8.61
CA VAL A 149 -8.24 6.16 -7.89
C VAL A 149 -8.10 6.66 -6.44
N GLU A 150 -7.04 6.24 -5.75
CA GLU A 150 -6.74 6.70 -4.39
C GLU A 150 -6.55 8.22 -4.34
N ALA A 151 -5.83 8.83 -5.28
CA ALA A 151 -5.62 10.28 -5.33
C ALA A 151 -6.90 11.07 -5.62
N LEU A 152 -7.74 10.60 -6.55
CA LEU A 152 -9.04 11.20 -6.85
C LEU A 152 -9.97 11.16 -5.63
N LEU A 153 -10.09 10.02 -4.98
CA LEU A 153 -10.92 9.86 -3.77
C LEU A 153 -10.39 10.69 -2.62
N ALA A 154 -9.06 10.74 -2.42
CA ALA A 154 -8.46 11.54 -1.38
C ALA A 154 -8.65 13.04 -1.63
N THR A 155 -8.60 13.49 -2.90
CA THR A 155 -8.90 14.88 -3.27
C THR A 155 -10.35 15.23 -2.91
N LEU A 156 -11.31 14.36 -3.24
CA LEU A 156 -12.72 14.54 -2.89
C LEU A 156 -12.90 14.56 -1.36
N ALA A 157 -12.25 13.64 -0.67
CA ALA A 157 -12.32 13.52 0.80
C ALA A 157 -11.78 14.77 1.51
N VAL A 158 -10.64 15.30 1.07
CA VAL A 158 -10.06 16.53 1.64
C VAL A 158 -10.92 17.76 1.33
N SER A 159 -11.47 17.84 0.12
CA SER A 159 -12.40 18.92 -0.23
C SER A 159 -13.64 18.91 0.66
N MET A 160 -14.23 17.74 0.90
CA MET A 160 -15.37 17.59 1.82
C MET A 160 -14.98 17.88 3.27
N PHE A 161 -13.82 17.41 3.72
CA PHE A 161 -13.28 17.70 5.03
C PHE A 161 -13.18 19.22 5.25
N ALA A 162 -12.61 19.96 4.29
CA ALA A 162 -12.48 21.41 4.35
C ALA A 162 -13.84 22.13 4.41
N VAL A 163 -14.81 21.68 3.59
CA VAL A 163 -16.18 22.25 3.57
C VAL A 163 -16.89 22.02 4.92
N VAL A 164 -16.81 20.81 5.48
CA VAL A 164 -17.46 20.52 6.78
C VAL A 164 -16.75 21.29 7.89
N MET A 165 -15.41 21.32 7.88
CA MET A 165 -14.59 22.04 8.85
C MET A 165 -14.94 23.52 8.93
N SER A 166 -15.19 24.16 7.78
CA SER A 166 -15.58 25.59 7.71
C SER A 166 -17.01 25.86 8.21
N LYS A 167 -17.91 24.85 8.13
CA LYS A 167 -19.31 24.98 8.53
C LYS A 167 -19.57 24.59 9.99
N THR A 168 -18.68 23.81 10.61
CA THR A 168 -18.89 23.22 11.95
C THR A 168 -17.97 23.79 13.02
N SER A 169 -17.53 25.04 12.87
CA SER A 169 -16.64 25.70 13.83
C SER A 169 -15.38 24.87 14.16
N GLN A 170 -14.82 24.23 13.13
CA GLN A 170 -13.61 23.38 13.20
C GLN A 170 -13.80 22.06 13.98
N ASP A 171 -14.95 21.44 13.90
CA ASP A 171 -15.21 20.11 14.48
C ASP A 171 -14.53 19.01 13.64
N PHE A 172 -13.43 18.46 14.17
CA PHE A 172 -12.70 17.35 13.55
C PHE A 172 -13.56 16.10 13.39
N THR A 173 -14.41 15.80 14.37
CA THR A 173 -15.24 14.58 14.37
C THR A 173 -16.26 14.58 13.25
N GLN A 174 -16.98 15.68 13.05
CA GLN A 174 -17.95 15.78 11.96
C GLN A 174 -17.27 15.78 10.61
N SER A 175 -16.13 16.46 10.48
CA SER A 175 -15.33 16.49 9.26
C SER A 175 -14.77 15.11 8.91
N LEU A 176 -14.28 14.37 9.90
CA LEU A 176 -13.78 13.00 9.72
C LEU A 176 -14.89 12.02 9.33
N LYS A 177 -16.07 12.13 9.95
CA LYS A 177 -17.25 11.31 9.57
C LYS A 177 -17.64 11.51 8.10
N ALA A 178 -17.63 12.76 7.62
CA ALA A 178 -17.91 13.04 6.21
C ALA A 178 -16.90 12.36 5.26
N VAL A 179 -15.62 12.37 5.63
CA VAL A 179 -14.57 11.64 4.88
C VAL A 179 -14.82 10.13 4.89
N ILE A 180 -15.12 9.54 6.05
CA ILE A 180 -15.42 8.11 6.18
C ILE A 180 -16.60 7.72 5.29
N TYR A 181 -17.68 8.51 5.27
CA TYR A 181 -18.83 8.24 4.41
C TYR A 181 -18.49 8.28 2.92
N ILE A 182 -17.64 9.19 2.47
CA ILE A 182 -17.18 9.22 1.05
C ILE A 182 -16.54 7.88 0.68
N TYR A 183 -15.62 7.36 1.51
CA TYR A 183 -14.95 6.10 1.23
C TYR A 183 -15.92 4.91 1.30
N ILE A 184 -16.86 4.89 2.26
CA ILE A 184 -17.89 3.85 2.33
C ILE A 184 -18.77 3.87 1.07
N ILE A 185 -19.23 5.04 0.65
CA ILE A 185 -20.05 5.19 -0.56
C ILE A 185 -19.28 4.69 -1.79
N ALA A 186 -18.01 5.08 -1.93
CA ALA A 186 -17.16 4.62 -3.04
C ALA A 186 -17.02 3.09 -3.05
N ILE A 187 -16.83 2.46 -1.89
CA ILE A 187 -16.77 0.99 -1.77
C ILE A 187 -18.11 0.35 -2.15
N VAL A 188 -19.22 0.89 -1.66
CA VAL A 188 -20.57 0.34 -1.94
C VAL A 188 -20.91 0.48 -3.43
N MET A 189 -20.58 1.61 -4.06
CA MET A 189 -20.87 1.85 -5.48
C MET A 189 -20.14 0.91 -6.43
N ILE A 190 -18.95 0.40 -6.06
CA ILE A 190 -18.21 -0.53 -6.92
C ILE A 190 -18.74 -1.98 -6.82
N ILE A 191 -19.46 -2.36 -5.76
CA ILE A 191 -19.99 -3.73 -5.56
C ILE A 191 -20.88 -4.18 -6.73
N PRO A 192 -21.91 -3.43 -7.16
CA PRO A 192 -22.74 -3.84 -8.29
C PRO A 192 -21.93 -3.91 -9.61
N LEU A 193 -20.94 -3.04 -9.80
CA LEU A 193 -20.08 -3.11 -10.97
C LEU A 193 -19.22 -4.38 -10.99
N VAL A 194 -18.68 -4.78 -9.84
CA VAL A 194 -17.97 -6.06 -9.68
C VAL A 194 -18.91 -7.23 -9.96
N PHE A 195 -20.15 -7.17 -9.47
CA PHE A 195 -21.15 -8.23 -9.67
C PHE A 195 -21.54 -8.38 -11.15
N ILE A 196 -21.69 -7.29 -11.89
CA ILE A 196 -22.13 -7.29 -13.31
C ILE A 196 -20.99 -7.62 -14.26
N PHE A 197 -19.81 -7.02 -14.07
CA PHE A 197 -18.75 -7.01 -15.09
C PHE A 197 -17.61 -8.00 -14.83
N LEU A 198 -17.41 -8.49 -13.62
CA LEU A 198 -16.42 -9.55 -13.37
C LEU A 198 -17.04 -10.92 -13.69
N ASP A 199 -16.36 -11.66 -14.56
CA ASP A 199 -16.78 -13.03 -14.86
C ASP A 199 -16.59 -13.94 -13.64
N GLU A 200 -17.51 -14.86 -13.46
CA GLU A 200 -17.39 -15.93 -12.50
C GLU A 200 -16.44 -17.00 -13.07
N HIS A 201 -15.15 -16.71 -13.03
CA HIS A 201 -14.16 -17.72 -13.37
C HIS A 201 -14.18 -18.77 -12.25
N ASP A 202 -15.01 -19.77 -12.45
CA ASP A 202 -14.94 -20.98 -11.62
C ASP A 202 -13.52 -21.52 -11.69
N SER A 203 -12.96 -21.81 -10.56
CA SER A 203 -11.69 -22.49 -10.40
C SER A 203 -11.80 -23.95 -10.89
N LYS A 204 -12.11 -24.12 -12.18
CA LYS A 204 -11.87 -25.37 -12.91
C LYS A 204 -10.38 -25.53 -13.19
N LEU A 205 -9.55 -25.11 -12.25
CA LEU A 205 -8.14 -25.46 -12.25
C LEU A 205 -8.02 -26.90 -11.74
N ASP A 206 -7.52 -27.73 -12.64
CA ASP A 206 -7.00 -29.07 -12.42
C ASP A 206 -7.17 -29.61 -10.99
N LYS A 207 -8.25 -30.38 -10.77
CA LYS A 207 -8.46 -31.15 -9.53
C LYS A 207 -7.29 -32.13 -9.21
N ASN A 208 -6.31 -32.19 -10.11
CA ASN A 208 -5.15 -33.09 -10.01
C ASN A 208 -3.88 -32.44 -9.45
N LYS A 209 -3.90 -31.16 -9.02
CA LYS A 209 -2.74 -30.51 -8.36
C LYS A 209 -2.95 -30.33 -6.85
N THR A 210 -3.25 -31.39 -6.13
CA THR A 210 -2.81 -31.48 -4.74
C THR A 210 -1.28 -31.53 -4.79
N LYS A 211 -0.60 -30.36 -4.68
CA LYS A 211 0.86 -30.38 -4.47
C LYS A 211 1.12 -31.22 -3.23
N ASP A 212 1.81 -32.35 -3.43
CA ASP A 212 2.25 -33.20 -2.36
C ASP A 212 3.02 -32.35 -1.33
N LYS A 213 2.78 -32.50 -0.04
CA LYS A 213 3.46 -31.75 1.02
C LYS A 213 4.99 -31.82 0.91
N HIS A 214 5.50 -32.92 0.38
CA HIS A 214 6.92 -33.12 0.09
C HIS A 214 7.47 -32.20 -1.00
N VAL A 215 6.69 -31.95 -2.06
CA VAL A 215 7.07 -31.04 -3.16
C VAL A 215 7.12 -29.60 -2.63
N LEU A 216 6.13 -29.17 -1.83
CA LEU A 216 6.10 -27.83 -1.26
C LEU A 216 7.31 -27.56 -0.35
N LYS A 217 7.71 -28.53 0.47
CA LYS A 217 8.88 -28.40 1.36
C LYS A 217 10.19 -28.28 0.56
N LYS A 218 10.33 -29.03 -0.53
CA LYS A 218 11.48 -28.95 -1.43
C LYS A 218 11.56 -27.61 -2.13
N ASP A 219 10.43 -27.14 -2.70
CA ASP A 219 10.32 -25.84 -3.38
C ASP A 219 10.67 -24.68 -2.41
N LEU A 220 10.19 -24.75 -1.17
CA LEU A 220 10.50 -23.75 -0.15
C LEU A 220 11.99 -23.74 0.22
N LEU A 221 12.60 -24.90 0.38
CA LEU A 221 14.04 -25.02 0.65
C LEU A 221 14.90 -24.47 -0.48
N GLU A 222 14.47 -24.64 -1.73
CA GLU A 222 15.15 -24.06 -2.89
C GLU A 222 15.08 -22.54 -2.86
N ILE A 223 13.91 -21.96 -2.58
CA ILE A 223 13.71 -20.52 -2.41
C ILE A 223 14.62 -19.98 -1.29
N LEU A 224 14.65 -20.62 -0.13
CA LEU A 224 15.46 -20.22 1.02
C LEU A 224 16.97 -20.27 0.75
N ARG A 225 17.43 -21.15 -0.15
CA ARG A 225 18.84 -21.26 -0.55
C ARG A 225 19.26 -20.28 -1.63
N ASN A 226 18.32 -19.66 -2.33
CA ASN A 226 18.60 -18.73 -3.40
C ASN A 226 19.01 -17.36 -2.84
N LYS A 227 20.29 -17.00 -2.96
CA LYS A 227 20.85 -15.73 -2.47
C LYS A 227 20.19 -14.50 -3.11
N ASN A 228 19.81 -14.59 -4.39
CA ASN A 228 19.18 -13.48 -5.09
C ASN A 228 17.78 -13.20 -4.57
N ILE A 229 17.04 -14.21 -4.08
CA ILE A 229 15.75 -14.00 -3.41
C ILE A 229 15.94 -13.19 -2.13
N TRP A 230 16.98 -13.46 -1.34
CA TRP A 230 17.26 -12.64 -0.15
C TRP A 230 17.66 -11.22 -0.50
N LEU A 231 18.48 -11.01 -1.54
CA LEU A 231 18.81 -9.67 -2.03
C LEU A 231 17.56 -8.92 -2.51
N CYS A 232 16.69 -9.58 -3.28
CA CYS A 232 15.41 -9.04 -3.70
C CYS A 232 14.54 -8.67 -2.50
N THR A 233 14.44 -9.56 -1.49
CA THR A 233 13.69 -9.31 -0.25
C THR A 233 14.21 -8.07 0.48
N ILE A 234 15.55 -7.93 0.59
CA ILE A 234 16.17 -6.75 1.21
C ILE A 234 15.88 -5.48 0.40
N CYS A 235 15.95 -5.54 -0.92
CA CYS A 235 15.59 -4.39 -1.76
C CYS A 235 14.14 -3.95 -1.49
N ILE A 236 13.20 -4.92 -1.44
CA ILE A 236 11.79 -4.60 -1.28
C ILE A 236 11.49 -4.10 0.14
N ILE A 237 11.99 -4.74 1.21
CA ILE A 237 11.73 -4.27 2.58
C ILE A 237 12.30 -2.87 2.81
N CYS A 238 13.51 -2.59 2.32
CA CYS A 238 14.15 -1.28 2.47
C CYS A 238 13.42 -0.20 1.65
N GLY A 239 13.03 -0.51 0.40
CA GLY A 239 12.24 0.38 -0.45
C GLY A 239 10.84 0.63 0.11
N TYR A 240 10.22 -0.40 0.68
CA TYR A 240 8.91 -0.30 1.31
C TYR A 240 8.93 0.55 2.57
N GLN A 241 9.99 0.49 3.39
CA GLN A 241 10.14 1.37 4.55
C GLN A 241 10.22 2.85 4.16
N LEU A 242 10.99 3.20 3.11
CA LEU A 242 11.06 4.57 2.59
C LEU A 242 9.68 5.09 2.20
N PHE A 243 8.90 4.28 1.51
CA PHE A 243 7.51 4.61 1.18
C PHE A 243 6.65 4.72 2.44
N TRP A 244 6.73 3.76 3.36
CA TRP A 244 5.90 3.70 4.56
C TRP A 244 6.14 4.89 5.50
N ALA A 245 7.37 5.42 5.56
CA ALA A 245 7.69 6.62 6.31
C ALA A 245 6.81 7.82 5.93
N THR A 246 6.35 7.88 4.68
CA THR A 246 5.47 8.98 4.21
C THR A 246 4.09 8.98 4.87
N TYR A 247 3.67 7.90 5.52
CA TYR A 247 2.43 7.85 6.29
C TYR A 247 2.48 8.66 7.59
N SER A 248 3.68 9.04 8.06
CA SER A 248 3.85 9.91 9.21
C SER A 248 3.81 11.41 8.88
N PHE A 249 3.74 11.78 7.60
CA PHE A 249 3.78 13.20 7.19
C PHE A 249 2.62 14.01 7.74
N SER A 250 1.43 13.44 7.83
CA SER A 250 0.28 14.15 8.41
C SER A 250 0.57 14.60 9.85
N GLY A 251 1.01 13.68 10.71
CA GLY A 251 1.37 14.02 12.08
C GLY A 251 2.57 14.97 12.18
N TYR A 252 3.61 14.76 11.37
CA TYR A 252 4.79 15.63 11.34
C TYR A 252 4.44 17.07 10.95
N LEU A 253 3.67 17.26 9.87
CA LEU A 253 3.29 18.57 9.38
C LEU A 253 2.36 19.31 10.35
N GLN A 254 1.44 18.59 11.00
CA GLN A 254 0.46 19.20 11.87
C GLN A 254 1.01 19.42 13.29
N ASN A 255 1.58 18.43 13.93
CA ASN A 255 2.04 18.53 15.32
C ASN A 255 3.36 19.26 15.42
N HIS A 256 4.37 18.89 14.61
CA HIS A 256 5.70 19.46 14.71
C HIS A 256 5.83 20.80 13.97
N LEU A 257 5.24 20.96 12.79
CA LEU A 257 5.34 22.22 12.03
C LEU A 257 4.13 23.16 12.23
N GLY A 258 3.09 22.72 12.94
CA GLY A 258 1.94 23.56 13.30
C GLY A 258 1.02 23.90 12.12
N PHE A 259 1.06 23.15 11.01
CA PHE A 259 0.19 23.43 9.87
C PHE A 259 -1.26 23.04 10.18
N GLY A 260 -2.22 23.83 9.69
CA GLY A 260 -3.63 23.53 9.86
C GLY A 260 -4.05 22.21 9.18
N ALA A 261 -5.02 21.51 9.77
CA ALA A 261 -5.46 20.17 9.33
C ALA A 261 -5.83 20.10 7.84
N VAL A 262 -6.53 21.10 7.29
CA VAL A 262 -6.89 21.16 5.86
C VAL A 262 -5.65 21.30 4.99
N THR A 263 -4.70 22.14 5.39
CA THR A 263 -3.43 22.33 4.67
C THR A 263 -2.63 21.04 4.64
N VAL A 264 -2.52 20.36 5.78
CA VAL A 264 -1.82 19.08 5.90
C VAL A 264 -2.46 18.00 5.02
N ALA A 265 -3.78 17.87 5.08
CA ALA A 265 -4.51 16.94 4.25
C ALA A 265 -4.31 17.24 2.75
N SER A 266 -4.30 18.52 2.36
CA SER A 266 -4.05 18.94 0.97
C SER A 266 -2.64 18.59 0.50
N ILE A 267 -1.61 18.82 1.33
CA ILE A 267 -0.22 18.47 1.02
C ILE A 267 -0.05 16.95 0.88
N THR A 268 -0.64 16.19 1.80
CA THR A 268 -0.53 14.72 1.75
C THR A 268 -1.29 14.12 0.57
N VAL A 269 -2.39 14.73 0.14
CA VAL A 269 -3.08 14.36 -1.12
C VAL A 269 -2.29 14.77 -2.35
N ALA A 270 -1.68 15.97 -2.37
CA ALA A 270 -0.77 16.35 -3.45
C ALA A 270 0.39 15.36 -3.60
N LYS A 271 0.92 14.85 -2.47
CA LYS A 271 1.90 13.75 -2.48
C LYS A 271 1.32 12.47 -3.11
N LEU A 272 0.05 12.13 -2.88
CA LEU A 272 -0.57 10.95 -3.52
C LEU A 272 -0.62 11.07 -5.05
N TRP A 273 -0.81 12.26 -5.60
CA TRP A 273 -0.73 12.49 -7.05
C TRP A 273 0.65 12.24 -7.63
N MET A 274 1.70 12.22 -6.81
CA MET A 274 3.05 11.81 -7.24
C MET A 274 3.13 10.29 -7.53
N ARG A 275 2.14 9.47 -7.08
CA ARG A 275 2.17 8.02 -7.27
C ARG A 275 2.08 7.60 -8.73
N PRO A 276 1.05 8.00 -9.51
CA PRO A 276 1.02 7.68 -10.92
C PRO A 276 2.24 8.24 -11.67
N LEU A 277 2.69 9.46 -11.34
CA LEU A 277 3.85 10.07 -11.98
C LEU A 277 5.15 9.30 -11.68
N GLY A 278 5.43 9.02 -10.40
CA GLY A 278 6.64 8.32 -9.98
C GLY A 278 6.71 6.88 -10.46
N ALA A 279 5.61 6.13 -10.31
CA ALA A 279 5.59 4.71 -10.69
C ALA A 279 5.65 4.51 -12.21
N ILE A 280 4.90 5.33 -12.99
CA ILE A 280 4.89 5.23 -14.45
C ILE A 280 6.25 5.65 -15.01
N SER A 281 6.78 6.81 -14.62
CA SER A 281 8.09 7.27 -15.12
C SER A 281 9.21 6.33 -14.75
N ALA A 282 9.24 5.79 -13.53
CA ALA A 282 10.24 4.79 -13.13
C ALA A 282 10.12 3.50 -13.96
N GLY A 283 8.90 3.04 -14.28
CA GLY A 283 8.67 1.90 -15.15
C GLY A 283 9.22 2.13 -16.56
N PHE A 284 8.88 3.26 -17.20
CA PHE A 284 9.39 3.60 -18.53
C PHE A 284 10.90 3.77 -18.55
N ILE A 285 11.47 4.47 -17.57
CA ILE A 285 12.94 4.63 -17.48
C ILE A 285 13.61 3.27 -17.26
N GLY A 286 12.98 2.38 -16.46
CA GLY A 286 13.46 1.03 -16.20
C GLY A 286 13.53 0.16 -17.46
N ASP A 287 12.66 0.37 -18.44
CA ASP A 287 12.68 -0.35 -19.72
C ASP A 287 13.91 0.02 -20.59
N TYR A 288 14.47 1.24 -20.43
CA TYR A 288 15.67 1.69 -21.15
C TYR A 288 16.96 1.46 -20.38
N PHE A 289 16.89 1.37 -19.04
CA PHE A 289 18.03 1.14 -18.17
C PHE A 289 17.86 -0.17 -17.40
N ASP A 290 18.95 -0.70 -16.82
CA ASP A 290 18.81 -1.81 -15.87
C ASP A 290 17.92 -1.38 -14.70
N THR A 291 16.74 -2.01 -14.58
CA THR A 291 15.72 -1.67 -13.58
C THR A 291 16.28 -1.75 -12.16
N THR A 292 17.21 -2.68 -11.89
CA THR A 292 17.82 -2.84 -10.57
C THR A 292 18.79 -1.71 -10.24
N LYS A 293 19.53 -1.21 -11.25
CA LYS A 293 20.39 -0.03 -11.08
C LYS A 293 19.55 1.23 -10.88
N LEU A 294 18.46 1.38 -11.65
CA LEU A 294 17.53 2.49 -11.46
C LEU A 294 16.92 2.46 -10.05
N LEU A 295 16.51 1.28 -9.56
CA LEU A 295 16.02 1.11 -8.20
C LEU A 295 17.06 1.59 -7.17
N ALA A 296 18.33 1.22 -7.33
CA ALA A 296 19.39 1.67 -6.43
C ALA A 296 19.52 3.21 -6.41
N ILE A 297 19.48 3.85 -7.58
CA ILE A 297 19.53 5.33 -7.69
C ILE A 297 18.33 5.96 -6.99
N LEU A 298 17.12 5.48 -7.27
CA LEU A 298 15.91 6.02 -6.65
C LEU A 298 15.91 5.85 -5.14
N MET A 299 16.42 4.72 -4.62
CA MET A 299 16.53 4.48 -3.18
C MET A 299 17.53 5.43 -2.50
N VAL A 300 18.69 5.72 -3.13
CA VAL A 300 19.63 6.74 -2.62
C VAL A 300 18.97 8.10 -2.58
N LEU A 301 18.37 8.53 -3.69
CA LEU A 301 17.74 9.84 -3.77
C LEU A 301 16.59 9.98 -2.77
N ALA A 302 15.76 8.93 -2.62
CA ALA A 302 14.67 8.90 -1.64
C ALA A 302 15.21 8.94 -0.20
N SER A 303 16.31 8.24 0.10
CA SER A 303 16.95 8.26 1.41
C SER A 303 17.52 9.64 1.74
N ILE A 304 18.19 10.29 0.80
CA ILE A 304 18.72 11.65 0.99
C ILE A 304 17.56 12.64 1.20
N ALA A 305 16.53 12.58 0.36
CA ALA A 305 15.38 13.45 0.46
C ALA A 305 14.63 13.25 1.80
N LEU A 306 14.47 12.00 2.26
CA LEU A 306 13.81 11.71 3.53
C LEU A 306 14.65 12.17 4.73
N ALA A 307 15.98 11.97 4.69
CA ALA A 307 16.89 12.44 5.72
C ALA A 307 16.96 13.97 5.81
N SER A 308 16.72 14.68 4.70
CA SER A 308 16.73 16.16 4.68
C SER A 308 15.46 16.77 5.27
N LEU A 309 14.34 16.04 5.31
CA LEU A 309 13.02 16.55 5.72
C LEU A 309 13.03 17.25 7.09
N PRO A 310 13.65 16.72 8.17
CA PRO A 310 13.67 17.40 9.47
C PRO A 310 14.35 18.76 9.46
N PHE A 311 15.24 19.01 8.52
CA PHE A 311 16.01 20.25 8.43
C PHE A 311 15.33 21.32 7.56
N THR A 312 14.21 20.98 6.90
CA THR A 312 13.54 21.86 5.95
C THR A 312 12.68 22.93 6.62
N SER A 313 12.30 22.75 7.88
CA SER A 313 11.49 23.73 8.64
C SER A 313 12.12 25.11 8.71
N ALA A 314 13.44 25.21 8.71
CA ALA A 314 14.19 26.46 8.73
C ALA A 314 14.08 27.27 7.41
N PHE A 315 13.67 26.65 6.31
CA PHE A 315 13.66 27.25 4.97
C PHE A 315 12.27 27.68 4.48
N GLY A 316 11.24 27.52 5.33
CA GLY A 316 9.89 27.98 5.06
C GLY A 316 8.98 26.97 4.36
N PHE A 317 7.71 27.35 4.26
CA PHE A 317 6.58 26.48 3.83
C PHE A 317 6.79 25.83 2.44
N SER A 318 7.22 26.61 1.45
CA SER A 318 7.38 26.13 0.08
C SER A 318 8.45 25.04 -0.03
N VAL A 319 9.53 25.14 0.74
CA VAL A 319 10.61 24.14 0.75
C VAL A 319 10.12 22.84 1.37
N VAL A 320 9.37 22.92 2.47
CA VAL A 320 8.75 21.74 3.10
C VAL A 320 7.84 21.00 2.13
N ILE A 321 6.95 21.72 1.43
CA ILE A 321 6.05 21.09 0.44
C ILE A 321 6.87 20.45 -0.68
N SER A 322 7.83 21.16 -1.23
CA SER A 322 8.64 20.65 -2.34
C SER A 322 9.34 19.35 -1.97
N ILE A 323 9.95 19.28 -0.77
CA ILE A 323 10.63 18.07 -0.34
C ILE A 323 9.65 16.91 -0.08
N VAL A 324 8.46 17.19 0.47
CA VAL A 324 7.39 16.18 0.66
C VAL A 324 6.95 15.60 -0.69
N LEU A 325 6.77 16.44 -1.72
CA LEU A 325 6.40 15.99 -3.07
C LEU A 325 7.53 15.20 -3.73
N ILE A 326 8.79 15.63 -3.57
CA ILE A 326 9.96 14.93 -4.08
C ILE A 326 10.09 13.55 -3.42
N ILE A 327 9.95 13.46 -2.10
CA ILE A 327 9.95 12.18 -1.38
C ILE A 327 8.81 11.29 -1.90
N GLY A 328 7.62 11.85 -2.10
CA GLY A 328 6.49 11.14 -2.69
C GLY A 328 6.83 10.57 -4.06
N LEU A 329 7.34 11.40 -4.97
CA LEU A 329 7.72 10.99 -6.33
C LEU A 329 8.74 9.85 -6.32
N LEU A 330 9.82 10.01 -5.55
CA LEU A 330 10.92 9.04 -5.47
C LEU A 330 10.48 7.71 -4.82
N THR A 331 9.75 7.76 -3.71
CA THR A 331 9.29 6.56 -3.00
C THR A 331 8.24 5.79 -3.78
N TYR A 332 7.36 6.47 -4.52
CA TYR A 332 6.43 5.81 -5.44
C TYR A 332 7.15 5.27 -6.69
N GLY A 333 8.22 5.91 -7.15
CA GLY A 333 9.11 5.37 -8.18
C GLY A 333 9.76 4.06 -7.72
N VAL A 334 10.35 4.04 -6.52
CA VAL A 334 10.89 2.83 -5.88
C VAL A 334 9.83 1.73 -5.84
N ARG A 335 8.62 2.05 -5.36
CA ARG A 335 7.53 1.10 -5.23
C ARG A 335 7.05 0.53 -6.58
N GLY A 336 7.08 1.35 -7.63
CA GLY A 336 6.66 0.93 -8.98
C GLY A 336 7.57 -0.14 -9.59
N ILE A 337 8.86 -0.15 -9.23
CA ILE A 337 9.84 -1.02 -9.89
C ILE A 337 10.51 -2.06 -8.98
N TYR A 338 10.35 -2.03 -7.65
CA TYR A 338 11.07 -2.96 -6.77
C TYR A 338 10.71 -4.43 -7.04
N TRP A 339 9.48 -4.74 -7.46
CA TRP A 339 9.09 -6.11 -7.81
C TRP A 339 9.72 -6.62 -9.10
N ALA A 340 10.17 -5.73 -9.99
CA ALA A 340 10.89 -6.13 -11.19
C ALA A 340 12.24 -6.80 -10.87
N THR A 341 12.79 -6.58 -9.67
CA THR A 341 14.00 -7.25 -9.19
C THR A 341 13.85 -8.78 -9.06
N LEU A 342 12.62 -9.29 -8.99
CA LEU A 342 12.34 -10.73 -8.96
C LEU A 342 12.84 -11.45 -10.22
N GLU A 343 12.91 -10.79 -11.36
CA GLU A 343 13.43 -11.36 -12.61
C GLU A 343 14.90 -11.79 -12.47
N LYS A 344 15.69 -11.05 -11.69
CA LYS A 344 17.09 -11.37 -11.41
C LYS A 344 17.27 -12.59 -10.50
N CYS A 345 16.20 -13.09 -9.89
CA CYS A 345 16.28 -14.23 -8.98
C CYS A 345 16.26 -15.59 -9.69
N SER A 346 16.05 -15.62 -11.00
CA SER A 346 16.01 -16.87 -11.81
C SER A 346 15.05 -17.92 -11.24
N VAL A 347 13.88 -17.49 -10.74
CA VAL A 347 12.88 -18.36 -10.13
C VAL A 347 12.07 -19.06 -11.20
N ASP A 348 11.93 -20.40 -11.10
CA ASP A 348 11.09 -21.17 -12.01
C ASP A 348 9.61 -20.69 -11.93
N ASN A 349 8.94 -20.64 -13.08
CA ASN A 349 7.52 -20.25 -13.16
C ASN A 349 6.60 -21.08 -12.25
N LYS A 350 6.98 -22.32 -11.93
CA LYS A 350 6.23 -23.20 -11.01
C LYS A 350 6.30 -22.76 -9.54
N THR A 351 7.42 -22.14 -9.15
CA THR A 351 7.68 -21.71 -7.76
C THR A 351 7.60 -20.19 -7.58
N LYS A 352 7.34 -19.47 -8.67
CA LYS A 352 7.29 -17.99 -8.67
C LYS A 352 6.26 -17.42 -7.69
N GLY A 353 5.07 -18.04 -7.61
CA GLY A 353 4.05 -17.64 -6.64
C GLY A 353 4.48 -17.85 -5.19
N LEU A 354 5.15 -18.98 -4.90
CA LEU A 354 5.69 -19.27 -3.58
C LEU A 354 6.80 -18.29 -3.19
N ALA A 355 7.69 -17.94 -4.16
CA ALA A 355 8.73 -16.93 -3.96
C ALA A 355 8.14 -15.55 -3.66
N ILE A 356 7.13 -15.11 -4.41
CA ILE A 356 6.41 -13.85 -4.16
C ILE A 356 5.79 -13.86 -2.76
N GLY A 357 5.12 -14.95 -2.36
CA GLY A 357 4.53 -15.09 -1.02
C GLY A 357 5.58 -15.01 0.09
N PHE A 358 6.71 -15.70 -0.08
CA PHE A 358 7.81 -15.66 0.88
C PHE A 358 8.43 -14.25 1.00
N ILE A 359 8.74 -13.63 -0.13
CA ILE A 359 9.27 -12.27 -0.17
C ILE A 359 8.28 -11.30 0.48
N SER A 360 6.99 -11.37 0.14
CA SER A 360 5.97 -10.47 0.70
C SER A 360 5.84 -10.58 2.21
N MET A 361 5.89 -11.80 2.76
CA MET A 361 5.79 -12.04 4.20
C MET A 361 6.89 -11.29 4.98
N ILE A 362 8.10 -11.20 4.43
CA ILE A 362 9.23 -10.50 5.07
C ILE A 362 9.23 -9.01 4.69
N ALA A 363 9.01 -8.71 3.42
CA ALA A 363 9.15 -7.36 2.88
C ALA A 363 8.09 -6.37 3.42
N TYR A 364 6.93 -6.86 3.87
CA TYR A 364 5.87 -6.04 4.44
C TYR A 364 5.83 -6.03 5.98
N LEU A 365 6.84 -6.60 6.66
CA LEU A 365 7.01 -6.45 8.11
C LEU A 365 7.02 -4.98 8.61
N PRO A 366 7.44 -3.98 7.81
CA PRO A 366 7.32 -2.58 8.19
C PRO A 366 5.90 -2.14 8.58
N ASP A 367 4.85 -2.76 8.04
CA ASP A 367 3.46 -2.52 8.47
C ASP A 367 3.26 -2.81 9.96
N ILE A 368 4.04 -3.73 10.52
CA ILE A 368 3.94 -4.16 11.91
C ILE A 368 4.74 -3.26 12.83
N TYR A 369 6.04 -3.06 12.55
CA TYR A 369 6.93 -2.41 13.50
C TYR A 369 7.06 -0.89 13.33
N LEU A 370 6.90 -0.33 12.14
CA LEU A 370 7.08 1.12 11.96
C LEU A 370 6.04 1.99 12.70
N PRO A 371 4.75 1.60 12.81
CA PRO A 371 3.82 2.35 13.64
C PRO A 371 4.26 2.44 15.10
N ILE A 372 4.66 1.29 15.68
CA ILE A 372 5.12 1.21 17.07
C ILE A 372 6.45 1.95 17.23
N TYR A 373 7.41 1.75 16.32
CA TYR A 373 8.72 2.39 16.37
C TYR A 373 8.61 3.92 16.38
N ARG A 374 7.78 4.50 15.50
CA ARG A 374 7.54 5.94 15.51
C ARG A 374 6.90 6.41 16.79
N SER A 375 5.87 5.74 17.26
CA SER A 375 5.19 6.10 18.50
C SER A 375 6.15 6.04 19.67
N TRP A 376 6.97 5.00 19.79
CA TRP A 376 7.98 4.85 20.82
C TRP A 376 9.01 5.99 20.80
N LEU A 377 9.53 6.36 19.62
CA LEU A 377 10.46 7.49 19.49
C LEU A 377 9.85 8.81 19.99
N LEU A 378 8.57 9.05 19.70
CA LEU A 378 7.87 10.27 20.12
C LEU A 378 7.48 10.27 21.61
N THR A 379 7.60 9.14 22.31
CA THR A 379 7.43 9.09 23.77
C THR A 379 8.74 9.32 24.54
N ILE A 380 9.89 8.92 23.97
CA ILE A 380 11.18 9.04 24.67
C ILE A 380 11.97 10.29 24.28
N PHE A 381 11.68 10.88 23.11
CA PHE A 381 12.33 12.11 22.65
C PHE A 381 11.31 13.26 22.52
N SER A 382 11.79 14.49 22.46
CA SER A 382 10.96 15.62 22.01
C SER A 382 10.44 15.37 20.59
N GLU A 383 9.32 15.99 20.21
CA GLU A 383 8.75 15.82 18.87
C GLU A 383 9.77 16.02 17.75
N SER A 384 10.56 17.09 17.81
CA SER A 384 11.61 17.39 16.81
C SER A 384 12.65 16.27 16.73
N ALA A 385 13.19 15.84 17.86
CA ALA A 385 14.20 14.77 17.91
C ALA A 385 13.60 13.41 17.52
N GLY A 386 12.36 13.12 17.94
CA GLY A 386 11.66 11.90 17.63
C GLY A 386 11.41 11.73 16.13
N TYR A 387 10.86 12.76 15.46
CA TYR A 387 10.68 12.72 14.00
C TYR A 387 12.01 12.71 13.25
N SER A 388 13.01 13.48 13.69
CA SER A 388 14.33 13.48 13.06
C SER A 388 14.98 12.10 13.13
N THR A 389 14.97 11.46 14.30
CA THR A 389 15.49 10.10 14.50
C THR A 389 14.75 9.09 13.65
N TYR A 390 13.41 9.20 13.55
CA TYR A 390 12.58 8.33 12.74
C TYR A 390 12.96 8.40 11.26
N TYR A 391 13.01 9.60 10.67
CA TYR A 391 13.30 9.76 9.25
C TYR A 391 14.75 9.42 8.91
N ILE A 392 15.71 9.80 9.76
CA ILE A 392 17.13 9.49 9.53
C ILE A 392 17.37 7.99 9.63
N SER A 393 16.83 7.29 10.62
CA SER A 393 16.99 5.84 10.77
C SER A 393 16.44 5.06 9.57
N ILE A 394 15.24 5.44 9.07
CA ILE A 394 14.67 4.81 7.87
C ILE A 394 15.52 5.13 6.63
N SER A 395 16.05 6.34 6.52
CA SER A 395 16.94 6.72 5.41
C SER A 395 18.23 5.90 5.39
N ILE A 396 18.80 5.61 6.55
CA ILE A 396 19.98 4.72 6.68
C ILE A 396 19.62 3.31 6.19
N VAL A 397 18.48 2.77 6.60
CA VAL A 397 18.00 1.46 6.11
C VAL A 397 17.76 1.48 4.61
N GLY A 398 17.19 2.56 4.05
CA GLY A 398 17.03 2.75 2.61
C GLY A 398 18.38 2.71 1.88
N ALA A 399 19.43 3.36 2.42
CA ALA A 399 20.78 3.33 1.87
C ALA A 399 21.38 1.91 1.89
N PHE A 400 21.13 1.10 2.92
CA PHE A 400 21.51 -0.32 2.92
C PHE A 400 20.80 -1.11 1.82
N GLY A 401 19.52 -0.84 1.57
CA GLY A 401 18.79 -1.44 0.46
C GLY A 401 19.40 -1.14 -0.90
N THR A 402 19.99 0.04 -1.08
CA THR A 402 20.75 0.40 -2.28
C THR A 402 21.93 -0.55 -2.52
N LEU A 403 22.68 -0.92 -1.47
CA LEU A 403 23.77 -1.88 -1.59
C LEU A 403 23.29 -3.25 -2.04
N ALA A 404 22.13 -3.69 -1.54
CA ALA A 404 21.50 -4.94 -1.97
C ALA A 404 21.09 -4.88 -3.45
N ALA A 405 20.48 -3.78 -3.90
CA ALA A 405 20.11 -3.56 -5.29
C ALA A 405 21.34 -3.55 -6.22
N MET A 406 22.41 -2.89 -5.82
CA MET A 406 23.68 -2.87 -6.60
C MET A 406 24.34 -4.26 -6.67
N ARG A 407 24.28 -5.07 -5.60
CA ARG A 407 24.77 -6.46 -5.61
C ARG A 407 23.89 -7.33 -6.51
N LEU A 408 22.59 -7.18 -6.45
CA LEU A 408 21.66 -7.92 -7.30
C LEU A 408 21.83 -7.55 -8.78
N ALA A 409 22.14 -6.29 -9.10
CA ALA A 409 22.45 -5.86 -10.47
C ALA A 409 23.71 -6.52 -11.05
N LYS A 410 24.66 -6.94 -10.20
CA LYS A 410 25.92 -7.60 -10.59
C LYS A 410 25.82 -9.14 -10.59
N SER A 411 24.69 -9.71 -10.18
CA SER A 411 24.55 -11.17 -10.03
C SER A 411 24.23 -11.92 -11.33
N GLN A 412 24.48 -11.31 -12.48
CA GLN A 412 24.39 -11.94 -13.81
C GLN A 412 25.78 -12.25 -14.34
#